data_82b62dfbf06e52b9c449f68c3dd5ca82
#
_entry.id   82b62dfbf06e52b9c449f68c3dd5ca82
#
_cell.length_a   1.000
_cell.length_b   1.000
_cell.length_c   1.000
_cell.angle_alpha   90.00
_cell.angle_beta   90.00
_cell.angle_gamma   90.00
#
_symmetry.space_group_name_H-M   'P 1'
#
loop_
_entity.id
_entity.type
_entity.pdbx_description
1 polymer ?
#
loop_
_entity_poly.entity_id
_entity_poly.type
_entity_poly.pdbx_seq_one_letter_code
_entity_poly.pdbx_strand_id
1 'polypeptide(L)'
;MPHPDPEDPPRRRANKVRGHGTWDNDRPPVCGVVGRESGLVRLTVVEHSDRKTLEGVVEDATKPGAMVNTDEWGGYNGLPALGRGHVTVCHKVGEWARDDDGDGVREVHDNTLEGLWTGLRNFLRPFRGVNKVYLHQYVAMFEWGYNVKRATPAFLRALLGVGATTACPT
;
A
#
# COMPACT_ATOMS: atom_id res chain seq x y z
N MET A 1 -26.18 1.16 -7.13
CA MET A 1 -26.35 0.33 -5.94
C MET A 1 -26.95 1.21 -4.85
N PRO A 2 -27.92 0.73 -4.05
CA PRO A 2 -28.41 1.48 -2.91
C PRO A 2 -27.27 1.77 -1.95
N HIS A 3 -27.35 2.90 -1.25
CA HIS A 3 -26.37 3.27 -0.23
C HIS A 3 -26.39 2.22 0.89
N PRO A 4 -25.23 1.67 1.29
CA PRO A 4 -25.21 0.55 2.24
C PRO A 4 -25.63 0.95 3.66
N ASP A 5 -25.47 2.22 4.00
CA ASP A 5 -25.87 2.77 5.28
C ASP A 5 -26.84 3.93 5.04
N PRO A 6 -28.12 3.85 5.52
CA PRO A 6 -29.09 4.93 5.39
C PRO A 6 -28.69 6.21 6.13
N GLU A 7 -27.85 6.11 7.16
CA GLU A 7 -27.37 7.23 7.96
C GLU A 7 -26.15 7.91 7.34
N ASP A 8 -25.45 7.26 6.38
CA ASP A 8 -24.32 7.85 5.68
C ASP A 8 -24.83 8.73 4.51
N PRO A 9 -24.66 10.05 4.55
CA PRO A 9 -25.22 10.93 3.53
C PRO A 9 -24.64 10.62 2.16
N PRO A 10 -25.43 10.80 1.07
CA PRO A 10 -24.96 10.54 -0.28
C PRO A 10 -23.74 11.40 -0.60
N ARG A 11 -22.72 10.76 -1.18
CA ARG A 11 -21.45 11.42 -1.53
C ARG A 11 -21.69 12.66 -2.37
N ARG A 12 -21.22 13.77 -1.89
CA ARG A 12 -20.95 14.92 -2.74
C ARG A 12 -19.69 14.65 -3.56
N ARG A 13 -19.60 15.26 -4.76
CA ARG A 13 -18.41 15.17 -5.63
C ARG A 13 -17.14 15.40 -4.82
N ALA A 14 -16.09 14.64 -5.17
CA ALA A 14 -14.80 14.66 -4.51
C ALA A 14 -14.40 16.06 -4.03
N ASN A 15 -14.17 16.16 -2.74
CA ASN A 15 -13.79 17.41 -2.11
C ASN A 15 -12.48 17.90 -2.74
N LYS A 16 -12.51 19.08 -3.39
CA LYS A 16 -11.34 19.71 -4.02
C LYS A 16 -10.48 20.50 -3.02
N VAL A 17 -10.76 20.39 -1.73
CA VAL A 17 -9.97 21.05 -0.69
C VAL A 17 -8.57 20.47 -0.69
N ARG A 18 -7.55 21.35 -0.72
CA ARG A 18 -6.15 20.97 -0.58
C ARG A 18 -5.91 20.45 0.84
N GLY A 19 -5.02 19.48 0.97
CA GLY A 19 -4.60 18.90 2.24
C GLY A 19 -4.65 17.38 2.25
N HIS A 20 -4.18 16.82 3.34
CA HIS A 20 -4.21 15.38 3.56
C HIS A 20 -5.64 14.89 3.71
N GLY A 21 -5.92 13.71 3.13
CA GLY A 21 -7.19 13.05 3.32
C GLY A 21 -7.27 12.46 4.73
N THR A 22 -8.48 12.41 5.28
CA THR A 22 -8.80 11.71 6.53
C THR A 22 -10.07 10.93 6.36
N TRP A 23 -10.33 10.02 7.29
CA TRP A 23 -11.59 9.29 7.34
C TRP A 23 -12.79 10.27 7.40
N ASP A 24 -12.69 11.32 8.22
CA ASP A 24 -13.80 12.26 8.47
C ASP A 24 -14.15 13.12 7.26
N ASN A 25 -13.17 13.38 6.38
CA ASN A 25 -13.41 14.15 5.16
C ASN A 25 -13.67 13.29 3.92
N ASP A 26 -14.08 12.02 4.10
CA ASP A 26 -14.35 11.05 3.03
C ASP A 26 -13.15 10.76 2.11
N ARG A 27 -11.95 10.92 2.61
CA ARG A 27 -10.71 10.71 1.85
C ARG A 27 -9.69 9.91 2.71
N PRO A 28 -10.06 8.70 3.17
CA PRO A 28 -9.17 7.93 4.03
C PRO A 28 -7.84 7.69 3.33
N PRO A 29 -6.72 7.91 4.02
CA PRO A 29 -5.40 7.63 3.48
C PRO A 29 -5.21 6.13 3.26
N VAL A 30 -4.42 5.79 2.25
CA VAL A 30 -3.90 4.43 2.06
C VAL A 30 -2.40 4.48 2.28
N CYS A 31 -1.91 3.73 3.25
CA CYS A 31 -0.49 3.54 3.49
C CYS A 31 0.01 2.32 2.74
N GLY A 32 1.23 2.36 2.23
CA GLY A 32 1.83 1.25 1.50
C GLY A 32 3.25 0.97 1.94
N VAL A 33 3.58 -0.31 2.04
CA VAL A 33 4.94 -0.80 2.24
C VAL A 33 5.28 -1.77 1.13
N VAL A 34 6.45 -1.62 0.52
CA VAL A 34 6.96 -2.49 -0.56
C VAL A 34 8.25 -3.15 -0.11
N GLY A 35 8.28 -4.47 -0.14
CA GLY A 35 9.50 -5.24 0.07
C GLY A 35 10.39 -5.19 -1.18
N ARG A 36 11.58 -4.62 -1.09
CA ARG A 36 12.48 -4.44 -2.24
C ARG A 36 12.89 -5.74 -2.89
N GLU A 37 13.29 -6.72 -2.11
CA GLU A 37 13.73 -8.01 -2.61
C GLU A 37 12.56 -8.87 -3.12
N SER A 38 11.46 -8.90 -2.35
CA SER A 38 10.29 -9.73 -2.69
C SER A 38 9.42 -9.10 -3.78
N GLY A 39 9.43 -7.76 -3.91
CA GLY A 39 8.48 -7.00 -4.70
C GLY A 39 7.04 -7.16 -4.22
N LEU A 40 6.83 -7.70 -3.01
CA LEU A 40 5.51 -7.80 -2.41
C LEU A 40 5.11 -6.45 -1.81
N VAL A 41 3.82 -6.16 -1.86
CA VAL A 41 3.25 -4.95 -1.27
C VAL A 41 2.30 -5.29 -0.14
N ARG A 42 2.23 -4.38 0.83
CA ARG A 42 1.20 -4.34 1.86
C ARG A 42 0.54 -2.98 1.81
N LEU A 43 -0.78 -2.95 1.67
CA LEU A 43 -1.58 -1.72 1.63
C LEU A 43 -2.58 -1.71 2.77
N THR A 44 -2.63 -0.61 3.50
CA THR A 44 -3.53 -0.45 4.65
C THR A 44 -4.31 0.85 4.53
N VAL A 45 -5.63 0.77 4.56
CA VAL A 45 -6.50 1.95 4.70
C VAL A 45 -6.47 2.38 6.15
N VAL A 46 -6.14 3.64 6.40
CA VAL A 46 -6.03 4.20 7.74
C VAL A 46 -6.98 5.40 7.91
N GLU A 47 -7.31 5.73 9.14
CA GLU A 47 -8.19 6.87 9.43
C GLU A 47 -7.43 8.19 9.30
N HIS A 48 -6.19 8.20 9.78
CA HIS A 48 -5.30 9.35 9.78
C HIS A 48 -3.90 8.97 9.31
N SER A 49 -3.14 9.93 8.81
CA SER A 49 -1.74 9.76 8.44
C SER A 49 -0.80 10.41 9.47
N ASP A 50 -1.13 10.27 10.76
CA ASP A 50 -0.27 10.71 11.83
C ASP A 50 0.89 9.73 12.08
N ARG A 51 1.88 10.21 12.83
CA ARG A 51 3.11 9.46 13.11
C ARG A 51 2.83 8.07 13.70
N LYS A 52 1.98 7.98 14.71
CA LYS A 52 1.69 6.72 15.41
C LYS A 52 1.08 5.69 14.46
N THR A 53 0.16 6.12 13.61
CA THR A 53 -0.50 5.28 12.60
C THR A 53 0.50 4.78 11.56
N LEU A 54 1.35 5.68 11.02
CA LEU A 54 2.34 5.33 10.00
C LEU A 54 3.42 4.40 10.55
N GLU A 55 3.95 4.69 11.74
CA GLU A 55 4.92 3.82 12.41
C GLU A 55 4.33 2.43 12.66
N GLY A 56 3.08 2.33 13.13
CA GLY A 56 2.38 1.06 13.32
C GLY A 56 2.24 0.25 12.04
N VAL A 57 1.86 0.89 10.92
CA VAL A 57 1.77 0.21 9.62
C VAL A 57 3.12 -0.34 9.17
N VAL A 58 4.19 0.43 9.34
CA VAL A 58 5.54 -0.04 9.01
C VAL A 58 5.97 -1.18 9.95
N GLU A 59 5.65 -1.07 11.23
CA GLU A 59 5.98 -2.08 12.23
C GLU A 59 5.31 -3.42 11.92
N ASP A 60 4.03 -3.41 11.57
CA ASP A 60 3.28 -4.61 11.19
C ASP A 60 3.77 -5.25 9.89
N ALA A 61 4.32 -4.45 8.98
CA ALA A 61 4.77 -4.91 7.67
C ALA A 61 6.25 -5.31 7.62
N THR A 62 7.06 -4.97 8.64
CA THR A 62 8.50 -5.17 8.64
C THR A 62 9.00 -5.89 9.88
N LYS A 63 10.12 -6.60 9.75
CA LYS A 63 10.81 -7.22 10.89
C LYS A 63 11.72 -6.19 11.58
N PRO A 64 12.02 -6.38 12.88
CA PRO A 64 13.10 -5.64 13.54
C PRO A 64 14.41 -5.75 12.76
N GLY A 65 15.14 -4.65 12.67
CA GLY A 65 16.39 -4.55 11.89
C GLY A 65 16.19 -4.29 10.40
N ALA A 66 14.95 -4.25 9.89
CA ALA A 66 14.71 -3.88 8.50
C ALA A 66 15.13 -2.44 8.21
N MET A 67 15.75 -2.20 7.05
CA MET A 67 16.00 -0.86 6.53
C MET A 67 14.74 -0.36 5.81
N VAL A 68 14.24 0.81 6.20
CA VAL A 68 13.05 1.44 5.64
C VAL A 68 13.43 2.73 4.94
N ASN A 69 13.07 2.85 3.67
CA ASN A 69 13.26 4.07 2.89
C ASN A 69 11.91 4.78 2.76
N THR A 70 11.89 6.08 3.01
CA THR A 70 10.70 6.93 2.91
C THR A 70 11.04 8.25 2.21
N ASP A 71 10.00 9.04 1.91
CA ASP A 71 10.15 10.46 1.62
C ASP A 71 10.56 11.26 2.88
N GLU A 72 10.69 12.59 2.72
CA GLU A 72 11.04 13.50 3.81
C GLU A 72 9.90 13.76 4.81
N TRP A 73 8.78 13.02 4.76
CA TRP A 73 7.66 13.23 5.68
C TRP A 73 8.03 12.84 7.12
N GLY A 74 7.90 13.81 8.04
CA GLY A 74 8.29 13.63 9.46
C GLY A 74 7.51 12.56 10.24
N GLY A 75 6.47 11.99 9.68
CA GLY A 75 5.67 10.92 10.27
C GLY A 75 6.44 9.61 10.49
N TYR A 76 7.62 9.47 9.89
CA TYR A 76 8.45 8.26 9.99
C TYR A 76 9.68 8.41 10.91
N ASN A 77 9.86 9.57 11.53
CA ASN A 77 11.06 9.89 12.32
C ASN A 77 11.28 9.00 13.55
N GLY A 78 10.28 8.27 14.01
CA GLY A 78 10.40 7.37 15.16
C GLY A 78 10.81 5.94 14.81
N LEU A 79 10.91 5.57 13.53
CA LEU A 79 11.27 4.21 13.11
C LEU A 79 12.58 3.70 13.73
N PRO A 80 13.64 4.51 13.90
CA PRO A 80 14.86 4.05 14.59
C PRO A 80 14.61 3.62 16.03
N ALA A 81 13.73 4.32 16.77
CA ALA A 81 13.38 3.95 18.13
C ALA A 81 12.60 2.62 18.21
N LEU A 82 11.96 2.21 17.10
CA LEU A 82 11.27 0.93 16.96
C LEU A 82 12.19 -0.18 16.40
N GLY A 83 13.51 0.06 16.38
CA GLY A 83 14.50 -0.92 15.91
C GLY A 83 14.50 -1.15 14.40
N ARG A 84 14.09 -0.15 13.60
CA ARG A 84 14.18 -0.15 12.14
C ARG A 84 15.23 0.86 11.68
N GLY A 85 16.10 0.48 10.74
CA GLY A 85 16.91 1.45 10.03
C GLY A 85 16.02 2.39 9.23
N HIS A 86 16.35 3.69 9.15
CA HIS A 86 15.53 4.65 8.43
C HIS A 86 16.40 5.58 7.60
N VAL A 87 16.12 5.64 6.31
CA VAL A 87 16.78 6.53 5.34
C VAL A 87 15.70 7.26 4.55
N THR A 88 15.92 8.54 4.30
CA THR A 88 14.97 9.39 3.58
C THR A 88 15.55 9.94 2.29
N VAL A 89 14.70 10.12 1.28
CA VAL A 89 14.98 10.94 0.09
C VAL A 89 14.23 12.26 0.19
N CYS A 90 14.85 13.34 -0.25
CA CYS A 90 14.25 14.67 -0.17
C CYS A 90 13.83 15.17 -1.55
N HIS A 91 12.56 14.99 -1.88
CA HIS A 91 12.01 15.43 -3.16
C HIS A 91 12.01 16.95 -3.35
N LYS A 92 11.99 17.72 -2.26
CA LYS A 92 12.03 19.20 -2.30
C LYS A 92 13.29 19.75 -2.92
N VAL A 93 14.40 19.02 -2.79
CA VAL A 93 15.69 19.41 -3.39
C VAL A 93 15.99 18.68 -4.69
N GLY A 94 15.00 17.95 -5.24
CA GLY A 94 15.15 17.20 -6.49
C GLY A 94 15.90 15.87 -6.34
N GLU A 95 16.03 15.37 -5.11
CA GLU A 95 16.62 14.04 -4.86
C GLU A 95 15.52 12.97 -5.02
N TRP A 96 15.61 12.22 -6.12
CA TRP A 96 14.66 11.14 -6.44
C TRP A 96 15.21 9.77 -6.07
N ALA A 97 16.54 9.64 -6.04
CA ALA A 97 17.24 8.44 -5.67
C ALA A 97 18.67 8.76 -5.30
N ARG A 98 19.23 8.07 -4.32
CA ARG A 98 20.59 8.26 -3.83
C ARG A 98 21.32 6.93 -3.74
N ASP A 99 22.60 6.97 -4.10
CA ASP A 99 23.59 5.92 -3.92
C ASP A 99 24.38 6.28 -2.64
N ASP A 100 24.20 5.51 -1.57
CA ASP A 100 24.84 5.82 -0.28
C ASP A 100 26.20 5.13 -0.12
N ASP A 101 26.47 4.06 -0.86
CA ASP A 101 27.73 3.31 -0.76
C ASP A 101 28.69 3.52 -1.94
N GLY A 102 28.25 4.20 -3.00
CA GLY A 102 29.07 4.60 -4.14
C GLY A 102 29.34 3.48 -5.14
N ASP A 103 28.53 2.42 -5.14
CA ASP A 103 28.66 1.29 -6.06
C ASP A 103 28.02 1.54 -7.45
N GLY A 104 27.36 2.70 -7.63
CA GLY A 104 26.66 3.08 -8.85
C GLY A 104 25.20 2.64 -8.90
N VAL A 105 24.72 1.95 -7.88
CA VAL A 105 23.31 1.58 -7.71
C VAL A 105 22.65 2.61 -6.79
N ARG A 106 21.48 3.12 -7.16
CA ARG A 106 20.73 4.07 -6.34
C ARG A 106 19.74 3.31 -5.48
N GLU A 107 20.19 2.78 -4.35
CA GLU A 107 19.40 1.91 -3.48
C GLU A 107 18.38 2.69 -2.63
N VAL A 108 18.58 3.98 -2.38
CA VAL A 108 17.65 4.82 -1.64
C VAL A 108 16.70 5.54 -2.58
N HIS A 109 15.47 5.04 -2.71
CA HIS A 109 14.41 5.65 -3.53
C HIS A 109 13.02 5.16 -3.11
N ASP A 110 11.95 5.86 -3.52
CA ASP A 110 10.55 5.48 -3.31
C ASP A 110 9.75 5.30 -4.63
N ASN A 111 10.40 5.35 -5.77
CA ASN A 111 9.79 5.29 -7.12
C ASN A 111 8.83 4.09 -7.31
N THR A 112 9.08 2.98 -6.61
CA THR A 112 8.21 1.79 -6.66
C THR A 112 6.83 2.11 -6.10
N LEU A 113 6.75 2.90 -5.02
CA LEU A 113 5.49 3.33 -4.43
C LEU A 113 4.74 4.30 -5.33
N GLU A 114 5.42 5.20 -6.04
CA GLU A 114 4.76 6.11 -6.99
C GLU A 114 4.06 5.34 -8.11
N GLY A 115 4.72 4.33 -8.68
CA GLY A 115 4.12 3.43 -9.66
C GLY A 115 2.92 2.66 -9.11
N LEU A 116 3.02 2.18 -7.86
CA LEU A 116 1.96 1.48 -7.15
C LEU A 116 0.73 2.37 -6.95
N TRP A 117 0.92 3.63 -6.54
CA TRP A 117 -0.18 4.59 -6.39
C TRP A 117 -0.90 4.89 -7.70
N THR A 118 -0.17 4.96 -8.80
CA THR A 118 -0.75 5.13 -10.13
C THR A 118 -1.58 3.90 -10.52
N GLY A 119 -1.07 2.70 -10.25
CA GLY A 119 -1.79 1.44 -10.46
C GLY A 119 -3.09 1.38 -9.64
N LEU A 120 -3.03 1.69 -8.35
CA LEU A 120 -4.20 1.68 -7.46
C LEU A 120 -5.26 2.70 -7.92
N ARG A 121 -4.85 3.92 -8.30
CA ARG A 121 -5.79 4.93 -8.81
C ARG A 121 -6.48 4.46 -10.09
N ASN A 122 -5.73 3.83 -11.00
CA ASN A 122 -6.29 3.29 -12.24
C ASN A 122 -7.24 2.12 -11.97
N PHE A 123 -6.91 1.25 -11.02
CA PHE A 123 -7.80 0.16 -10.58
C PHE A 123 -9.11 0.70 -9.98
N LEU A 124 -9.05 1.76 -9.17
CA LEU A 124 -10.24 2.34 -8.54
C LEU A 124 -11.10 3.19 -9.49
N ARG A 125 -10.53 3.73 -10.58
CA ARG A 125 -11.22 4.65 -11.51
C ARG A 125 -12.51 4.11 -12.13
N PRO A 126 -12.61 2.84 -12.58
CA PRO A 126 -13.84 2.29 -13.17
C PRO A 126 -15.03 2.28 -12.21
N PHE A 127 -14.80 2.23 -10.92
CA PHE A 127 -15.85 2.20 -9.89
C PHE A 127 -16.49 3.57 -9.63
N ARG A 128 -15.98 4.64 -10.28
CA ARG A 128 -16.51 6.01 -10.21
C ARG A 128 -16.71 6.55 -8.79
N GLY A 129 -15.97 6.04 -7.85
CA GLY A 129 -16.02 6.34 -6.42
C GLY A 129 -16.35 5.10 -5.60
N VAL A 130 -15.54 4.88 -4.57
CA VAL A 130 -15.69 3.78 -3.62
C VAL A 130 -16.05 4.40 -2.27
N ASN A 131 -17.10 3.87 -1.62
CA ASN A 131 -17.42 4.29 -0.27
C ASN A 131 -16.27 3.93 0.68
N LYS A 132 -15.92 4.83 1.61
CA LYS A 132 -14.80 4.67 2.54
C LYS A 132 -14.90 3.37 3.37
N VAL A 133 -16.12 2.97 3.74
CA VAL A 133 -16.37 1.74 4.50
C VAL A 133 -15.92 0.49 3.74
N TYR A 134 -16.01 0.48 2.41
CA TYR A 134 -15.59 -0.66 1.58
C TYR A 134 -14.21 -0.48 0.94
N LEU A 135 -13.58 0.68 1.10
CA LEU A 135 -12.29 0.96 0.43
C LEU A 135 -11.24 -0.10 0.76
N HIS A 136 -11.21 -0.58 2.00
CA HIS A 136 -10.26 -1.61 2.43
C HIS A 136 -10.38 -2.92 1.63
N GLN A 137 -11.59 -3.30 1.20
CA GLN A 137 -11.82 -4.50 0.38
C GLN A 137 -11.26 -4.32 -1.03
N TYR A 138 -11.47 -3.15 -1.63
CA TYR A 138 -10.91 -2.83 -2.96
C TYR A 138 -9.38 -2.73 -2.92
N VAL A 139 -8.84 -2.14 -1.87
CA VAL A 139 -7.40 -2.06 -1.66
C VAL A 139 -6.80 -3.46 -1.49
N ALA A 140 -7.46 -4.34 -0.72
CA ALA A 140 -7.04 -5.73 -0.55
C ALA A 140 -7.10 -6.53 -1.87
N MET A 141 -8.12 -6.32 -2.71
CA MET A 141 -8.20 -6.93 -4.05
C MET A 141 -7.04 -6.48 -4.94
N PHE A 142 -6.73 -5.18 -4.93
CA PHE A 142 -5.60 -4.66 -5.70
C PHE A 142 -4.27 -5.21 -5.17
N GLU A 143 -4.04 -5.20 -3.85
CA GLU A 143 -2.86 -5.77 -3.20
C GLU A 143 -2.67 -7.24 -3.58
N TRP A 144 -3.74 -8.03 -3.47
CA TRP A 144 -3.71 -9.44 -3.83
C TRP A 144 -3.33 -9.64 -5.29
N GLY A 145 -3.99 -8.93 -6.23
CA GLY A 145 -3.67 -9.00 -7.65
C GLY A 145 -2.24 -8.57 -7.96
N TYR A 146 -1.75 -7.54 -7.29
CA TYR A 146 -0.37 -7.07 -7.43
C TYR A 146 0.64 -8.10 -6.92
N ASN A 147 0.34 -8.77 -5.81
CA ASN A 147 1.21 -9.76 -5.18
C ASN A 147 1.19 -11.12 -5.87
N VAL A 148 0.16 -11.42 -6.68
CA VAL A 148 0.12 -12.64 -7.48
C VAL A 148 1.10 -12.52 -8.64
N LYS A 149 2.35 -12.93 -8.40
CA LYS A 149 3.43 -12.85 -9.40
C LYS A 149 3.31 -13.92 -10.48
N ARG A 150 2.64 -15.05 -10.18
CA ARG A 150 2.48 -16.17 -11.10
C ARG A 150 1.23 -16.99 -10.80
N ALA A 151 0.31 -17.02 -11.75
CA ALA A 151 -0.84 -17.94 -11.72
C ALA A 151 -0.39 -19.31 -12.26
N THR A 152 -0.35 -20.33 -11.39
CA THR A 152 -0.06 -21.71 -11.79
C THR A 152 -1.34 -22.54 -11.79
N PRO A 153 -1.39 -23.67 -12.52
CA PRO A 153 -2.54 -24.58 -12.44
C PRO A 153 -2.83 -25.05 -11.00
N ALA A 154 -1.80 -25.25 -10.18
CA ALA A 154 -1.97 -25.61 -8.78
C ALA A 154 -2.61 -24.47 -7.98
N PHE A 155 -2.17 -23.22 -8.19
CA PHE A 155 -2.77 -22.02 -7.58
C PHE A 155 -4.24 -21.88 -7.98
N LEU A 156 -4.57 -22.03 -9.27
CA LEU A 156 -5.94 -21.92 -9.76
C LEU A 156 -6.85 -23.02 -9.19
N ARG A 157 -6.36 -24.26 -9.08
CA ARG A 157 -7.10 -25.35 -8.43
C ARG A 157 -7.37 -25.04 -6.96
N ALA A 158 -6.37 -24.56 -6.22
CA ALA A 158 -6.54 -24.16 -4.82
C ALA A 158 -7.57 -23.03 -4.66
N LEU A 159 -7.52 -22.03 -5.54
CA LEU A 159 -8.46 -20.91 -5.55
C LEU A 159 -9.90 -21.34 -5.82
N LEU A 160 -10.10 -22.33 -6.72
CA LEU A 160 -11.41 -22.87 -7.08
C LEU A 160 -11.89 -23.96 -6.12
N GLY A 161 -11.13 -24.31 -5.08
CA GLY A 161 -11.47 -25.39 -4.17
C GLY A 161 -11.46 -26.79 -4.83
N VAL A 162 -10.87 -26.92 -6.01
CA VAL A 162 -10.77 -28.21 -6.70
C VAL A 162 -9.61 -28.99 -6.10
N GLY A 163 -9.91 -30.03 -5.34
CA GLY A 163 -8.90 -30.93 -4.76
C GLY A 163 -7.97 -31.49 -5.83
N ALA A 164 -6.73 -31.83 -5.43
CA ALA A 164 -5.84 -32.57 -6.31
C ALA A 164 -6.51 -33.90 -6.71
N THR A 165 -6.79 -34.08 -7.99
CA THR A 165 -7.17 -35.39 -8.52
C THR A 165 -6.00 -36.33 -8.21
N THR A 166 -6.15 -37.21 -7.22
CA THR A 166 -5.28 -38.35 -7.08
C THR A 166 -5.39 -39.15 -8.37
N ALA A 167 -4.34 -39.14 -9.18
CA ALA A 167 -4.24 -40.04 -10.31
C ALA A 167 -4.38 -41.44 -9.74
N CYS A 168 -5.40 -42.16 -10.18
CA CYS A 168 -5.56 -43.58 -9.86
C CYS A 168 -4.35 -44.30 -10.45
N PRO A 169 -3.55 -45.06 -9.70
CA PRO A 169 -2.49 -45.86 -10.28
C PRO A 169 -3.15 -47.01 -11.08
N THR A 170 -2.86 -47.04 -12.35
CA THR A 170 -3.16 -48.18 -13.24
C THR A 170 -2.23 -49.34 -12.99
#